data_09ca2b2277e1e08baf9ddb7da7ef75e1
#
_entry.id   09ca2b2277e1e08baf9ddb7da7ef75e1
#
_cell.length_a   1.000
_cell.length_b   1.000
_cell.length_c   1.000
_cell.angle_alpha   90.00
_cell.angle_beta   90.00
_cell.angle_gamma   90.00
#
_symmetry.space_group_name_H-M   'P 1'
#
loop_
_entity.id
_entity.type
_entity.pdbx_description
1 polymer ?
#
loop_
_entity_poly.entity_id
_entity_poly.type
_entity_poly.pdbx_seq_one_letter_code
_entity_poly.pdbx_strand_id
1 'polypeptide(L)'
;YKGIIFRKTYTQLGELLDKADSYYPRIFPGAKYNSQQHVWKFPSGARIYFAGMQYTKDRTKWQGWQFDFIGFDELTHFQFDEYSYMWSRNRPSGPGTRVYMRATGNPGGIGHGWVKDRFVTVAPPMTPVKKKLLLPQPDGSTKEVYRHRIFVPAKLTDNQALMDNSPEYMLNLAMLPQKEREALLDGNWDSFSGQVFMEWRNNPDMYKIRKH
;
A
#
# COMPACT_ATOMS: atom_id res chain seq x y z
N TYR A 1 21.55 -1.10 -2.37
CA TYR A 1 20.14 -0.96 -2.01
C TYR A 1 19.25 -1.24 -3.22
N LYS A 2 18.21 -2.03 -3.03
CA LYS A 2 17.28 -2.42 -4.08
C LYS A 2 15.85 -2.25 -3.59
N GLY A 3 15.10 -1.37 -4.25
CA GLY A 3 13.68 -1.13 -3.99
C GLY A 3 12.80 -1.53 -5.16
N ILE A 4 11.52 -1.80 -4.89
CA ILE A 4 10.49 -1.97 -5.91
C ILE A 4 9.20 -1.29 -5.46
N ILE A 5 8.51 -0.66 -6.41
CA ILE A 5 7.21 -0.03 -6.20
C ILE A 5 6.21 -0.65 -7.17
N PHE A 6 5.08 -1.09 -6.63
CA PHE A 6 4.01 -1.72 -7.40
C PHE A 6 2.81 -0.80 -7.57
N ARG A 7 2.25 -0.80 -8.76
CA ARG A 7 0.88 -0.41 -9.09
C ARG A 7 0.15 -1.60 -9.71
N LYS A 8 -1.18 -1.56 -9.72
CA LYS A 8 -1.95 -2.69 -10.27
C LYS A 8 -1.68 -2.89 -11.75
N THR A 9 -1.58 -1.83 -12.54
CA THR A 9 -1.27 -1.89 -13.98
C THR A 9 -0.07 -1.01 -14.34
N TYR A 10 0.57 -1.29 -15.48
CA TYR A 10 1.65 -0.45 -16.00
C TYR A 10 1.17 0.95 -16.37
N THR A 11 -0.04 1.09 -16.91
CA THR A 11 -0.62 2.40 -17.25
C THR A 11 -0.71 3.30 -16.02
N GLN A 12 -1.05 2.73 -14.86
CA GLN A 12 -1.13 3.49 -13.61
C GLN A 12 0.23 3.91 -13.05
N LEU A 13 1.33 3.35 -13.53
CA LEU A 13 2.68 3.75 -13.13
C LEU A 13 3.11 5.09 -13.73
N GLY A 14 2.46 5.57 -14.78
CA GLY A 14 2.86 6.79 -15.50
C GLY A 14 3.08 7.97 -14.58
N GLU A 15 2.10 8.29 -13.75
CA GLU A 15 2.19 9.42 -12.80
C GLU A 15 3.32 9.27 -11.77
N LEU A 16 3.55 8.05 -11.29
CA LEU A 16 4.66 7.78 -10.37
C LEU A 16 6.01 7.93 -11.06
N LEU A 17 6.11 7.52 -12.32
CA LEU A 17 7.32 7.68 -13.12
C LEU A 17 7.59 9.14 -13.44
N ASP A 18 6.57 9.93 -13.78
CA ASP A 18 6.69 11.37 -14.03
C ASP A 18 7.18 12.11 -12.78
N LYS A 19 6.64 11.76 -11.60
CA LYS A 19 7.13 12.29 -10.32
C LYS A 19 8.58 11.85 -10.06
N ALA A 20 8.91 10.59 -10.28
CA ALA A 20 10.28 10.11 -10.11
C ALA A 20 11.25 10.82 -11.05
N ASP A 21 10.86 11.07 -12.29
CA ASP A 21 11.65 11.80 -13.27
C ASP A 21 11.88 13.27 -12.86
N SER A 22 10.88 13.90 -12.28
CA SER A 22 10.99 15.29 -11.81
C SER A 22 11.87 15.45 -10.57
N TYR A 23 11.93 14.43 -9.69
CA TYR A 23 12.63 14.53 -8.40
C TYR A 23 13.99 13.86 -8.38
N TYR A 24 14.13 12.64 -8.91
CA TYR A 24 15.35 11.85 -8.72
C TYR A 24 16.60 12.49 -9.32
N PRO A 25 16.60 13.04 -10.55
CA PRO A 25 17.80 13.69 -11.10
C PRO A 25 18.21 14.95 -10.34
N ARG A 26 17.23 15.65 -9.74
CA ARG A 26 17.48 16.87 -8.96
C ARG A 26 18.09 16.57 -7.58
N ILE A 27 17.64 15.47 -6.95
CA ILE A 27 18.11 15.07 -5.62
C ILE A 27 19.41 14.27 -5.72
N PHE A 28 19.52 13.44 -6.77
CA PHE A 28 20.67 12.56 -7.01
C PHE A 28 21.22 12.81 -8.43
N PRO A 29 22.08 13.83 -8.61
CA PRO A 29 22.70 14.09 -9.89
C PRO A 29 23.37 12.84 -10.47
N GLY A 30 23.04 12.48 -11.70
CA GLY A 30 23.52 11.26 -12.34
C GLY A 30 22.58 10.04 -12.18
N ALA A 31 21.43 10.19 -11.49
CA ALA A 31 20.38 9.17 -11.55
C ALA A 31 19.83 9.04 -12.97
N LYS A 32 19.63 7.80 -13.44
CA LYS A 32 19.17 7.49 -14.80
C LYS A 32 18.05 6.46 -14.80
N TYR A 33 17.04 6.73 -15.59
CA TYR A 33 15.93 5.79 -15.81
C TYR A 33 16.21 4.89 -17.03
N ASN A 34 15.99 3.60 -16.85
CA ASN A 34 15.96 2.63 -17.95
C ASN A 34 14.52 2.21 -18.20
N SER A 35 13.94 2.68 -19.30
CA SER A 35 12.54 2.46 -19.66
C SER A 35 12.22 1.02 -20.04
N GLN A 36 13.18 0.27 -20.60
CA GLN A 36 12.97 -1.15 -20.94
C GLN A 36 12.88 -2.05 -19.71
N GLN A 37 13.66 -1.72 -18.68
CA GLN A 37 13.69 -2.46 -17.41
C GLN A 37 12.80 -1.84 -16.33
N HIS A 38 12.21 -0.69 -16.59
CA HIS A 38 11.45 0.11 -15.62
C HIS A 38 12.21 0.32 -14.30
N VAL A 39 13.49 0.72 -14.38
CA VAL A 39 14.36 0.87 -13.20
C VAL A 39 15.10 2.19 -13.22
N TRP A 40 15.06 2.88 -12.09
CA TRP A 40 15.96 3.97 -11.77
C TRP A 40 17.27 3.41 -11.20
N LYS A 41 18.38 3.87 -11.74
CA LYS A 41 19.74 3.55 -11.31
C LYS A 41 20.39 4.81 -10.75
N PHE A 42 20.94 4.73 -9.56
CA PHE A 42 21.57 5.85 -8.87
C PHE A 42 23.10 5.70 -8.86
N PRO A 43 23.85 6.81 -8.76
CA PRO A 43 25.32 6.78 -8.71
C PRO A 43 25.88 5.90 -7.58
N SER A 44 25.15 5.78 -6.47
CA SER A 44 25.50 4.89 -5.35
C SER A 44 25.39 3.38 -5.67
N GLY A 45 24.91 3.01 -6.86
CA GLY A 45 24.59 1.64 -7.23
C GLY A 45 23.19 1.19 -6.78
N ALA A 46 22.47 2.03 -6.03
CA ALA A 46 21.09 1.73 -5.66
C ALA A 46 20.18 1.66 -6.89
N ARG A 47 19.11 0.86 -6.78
CA ARG A 47 18.13 0.66 -7.85
C ARG A 47 16.71 0.69 -7.30
N ILE A 48 15.79 1.36 -7.99
CA ILE A 48 14.37 1.35 -7.69
C ILE A 48 13.61 0.90 -8.94
N TYR A 49 12.93 -0.23 -8.84
CA TYR A 49 12.11 -0.80 -9.90
C TYR A 49 10.67 -0.30 -9.78
N PHE A 50 10.02 -0.12 -10.92
CA PHE A 50 8.60 0.19 -11.02
C PHE A 50 7.91 -0.94 -11.78
N ALA A 51 6.87 -1.53 -11.19
CA ALA A 51 6.27 -2.74 -11.73
C ALA A 51 4.75 -2.76 -11.64
N GLY A 52 4.11 -3.30 -12.66
CA GLY A 52 2.70 -3.70 -12.64
C GLY A 52 2.55 -5.12 -12.11
N MET A 53 1.45 -5.36 -11.37
CA MET A 53 1.00 -6.70 -10.97
C MET A 53 -0.50 -6.83 -11.28
N GLN A 54 -0.79 -6.88 -12.58
CA GLN A 54 -2.17 -6.84 -13.08
C GLN A 54 -2.95 -8.11 -12.73
N TYR A 55 -2.31 -9.25 -12.85
CA TYR A 55 -2.88 -10.55 -12.53
C TYR A 55 -2.15 -11.17 -11.34
N THR A 56 -2.86 -11.99 -10.57
CA THR A 56 -2.29 -12.66 -9.40
C THR A 56 -1.07 -13.53 -9.74
N LYS A 57 -1.05 -14.13 -10.93
CA LYS A 57 0.12 -14.87 -11.43
C LYS A 57 1.37 -14.02 -11.63
N ASP A 58 1.24 -12.70 -11.83
CA ASP A 58 2.38 -11.81 -12.07
C ASP A 58 3.34 -11.75 -10.87
N ARG A 59 2.86 -12.07 -9.67
CA ARG A 59 3.70 -12.17 -8.47
C ARG A 59 4.87 -13.14 -8.65
N THR A 60 4.70 -14.21 -9.44
CA THR A 60 5.74 -15.22 -9.65
C THR A 60 6.92 -14.71 -10.49
N LYS A 61 6.76 -13.62 -11.26
CA LYS A 61 7.85 -12.92 -11.97
C LYS A 61 8.97 -12.48 -11.01
N TRP A 62 8.64 -12.30 -9.74
CA TRP A 62 9.55 -11.88 -8.69
C TRP A 62 10.15 -13.04 -7.89
N GLN A 63 9.94 -14.27 -8.34
CA GLN A 63 10.57 -15.45 -7.73
C GLN A 63 12.10 -15.33 -7.85
N GLY A 64 12.81 -15.60 -6.73
CA GLY A 64 14.27 -15.45 -6.68
C GLY A 64 14.79 -14.05 -6.42
N TRP A 65 13.96 -13.01 -6.58
CA TRP A 65 14.34 -11.62 -6.30
C TRP A 65 14.41 -11.32 -4.80
N GLN A 66 15.16 -10.28 -4.47
CA GLN A 66 15.24 -9.73 -3.11
C GLN A 66 15.23 -8.20 -3.18
N PHE A 67 14.51 -7.60 -2.24
CA PHE A 67 14.35 -6.14 -2.15
C PHE A 67 14.43 -5.68 -0.70
N ASP A 68 15.23 -4.63 -0.46
CA ASP A 68 15.30 -3.94 0.83
C ASP A 68 14.00 -3.17 1.11
N PHE A 69 13.42 -2.60 0.05
CA PHE A 69 12.16 -1.87 0.12
C PHE A 69 11.15 -2.42 -0.88
N ILE A 70 9.93 -2.60 -0.40
CA ILE A 70 8.78 -2.92 -1.27
C ILE A 70 7.67 -1.91 -0.99
N GLY A 71 7.32 -1.14 -2.00
CA GLY A 71 6.20 -0.21 -1.99
C GLY A 71 4.99 -0.78 -2.74
N PHE A 72 3.80 -0.60 -2.19
CA PHE A 72 2.53 -0.79 -2.91
C PHE A 72 1.80 0.54 -2.94
N ASP A 73 1.58 1.05 -4.12
CA ASP A 73 0.74 2.22 -4.28
C ASP A 73 -0.68 1.76 -4.67
N GLU A 74 -1.67 2.31 -3.99
CA GLU A 74 -3.07 1.85 -4.00
C GLU A 74 -3.20 0.36 -3.58
N LEU A 75 -2.81 0.05 -2.35
CA LEU A 75 -2.80 -1.33 -1.82
C LEU A 75 -4.17 -2.02 -1.92
N THR A 76 -5.25 -1.26 -1.83
CA THR A 76 -6.62 -1.79 -1.94
C THR A 76 -6.98 -2.32 -3.33
N HIS A 77 -6.15 -2.07 -4.34
CA HIS A 77 -6.29 -2.67 -5.67
C HIS A 77 -5.68 -4.07 -5.77
N PHE A 78 -4.96 -4.53 -4.76
CA PHE A 78 -4.30 -5.84 -4.75
C PHE A 78 -5.04 -6.86 -3.91
N GLN A 79 -4.97 -8.12 -4.31
CA GLN A 79 -5.41 -9.24 -3.49
C GLN A 79 -4.39 -9.53 -2.39
N PHE A 80 -4.84 -10.13 -1.28
CA PHE A 80 -3.97 -10.42 -0.14
C PHE A 80 -2.78 -11.33 -0.50
N ASP A 81 -2.98 -12.30 -1.36
CA ASP A 81 -1.93 -13.23 -1.77
C ASP A 81 -0.88 -12.59 -2.70
N GLU A 82 -1.22 -11.55 -3.45
CA GLU A 82 -0.26 -10.72 -4.19
C GLU A 82 0.67 -9.97 -3.24
N TYR A 83 0.09 -9.35 -2.21
CA TYR A 83 0.82 -8.63 -1.18
C TYR A 83 1.66 -9.56 -0.31
N SER A 84 1.08 -10.65 0.19
CA SER A 84 1.74 -11.57 1.11
C SER A 84 2.88 -12.36 0.44
N TYR A 85 2.75 -12.68 -0.84
CA TYR A 85 3.83 -13.29 -1.62
C TYR A 85 5.13 -12.50 -1.56
N MET A 86 5.03 -11.17 -1.57
CA MET A 86 6.19 -10.28 -1.54
C MET A 86 6.92 -10.25 -0.19
N TRP A 87 6.34 -10.77 0.89
CA TRP A 87 7.02 -10.84 2.19
C TRP A 87 8.30 -11.66 2.13
N SER A 88 8.31 -12.76 1.39
CA SER A 88 9.51 -13.60 1.22
C SER A 88 10.55 -12.96 0.30
N ARG A 89 10.20 -11.91 -0.43
CA ARG A 89 11.11 -11.12 -1.28
C ARG A 89 11.70 -9.93 -0.54
N ASN A 90 11.09 -9.53 0.58
CA ASN A 90 11.55 -8.41 1.40
C ASN A 90 12.66 -8.88 2.35
N ARG A 91 13.86 -8.92 1.83
CA ARG A 91 15.08 -9.37 2.52
C ARG A 91 16.28 -8.52 2.09
N PRO A 92 17.33 -8.39 2.93
CA PRO A 92 18.43 -7.49 2.66
C PRO A 92 19.18 -7.87 1.38
N SER A 93 19.48 -6.87 0.56
CA SER A 93 20.29 -7.02 -0.65
C SER A 93 21.79 -6.93 -0.37
N GLY A 94 22.16 -6.49 0.83
CA GLY A 94 23.55 -6.37 1.28
C GLY A 94 23.62 -6.12 2.79
N PRO A 95 24.83 -6.17 3.36
CA PRO A 95 25.04 -5.94 4.79
C PRO A 95 24.56 -4.54 5.20
N GLY A 96 23.89 -4.44 6.36
CA GLY A 96 23.48 -3.16 6.96
C GLY A 96 22.28 -2.49 6.30
N THR A 97 21.66 -3.09 5.26
CA THR A 97 20.45 -2.51 4.65
C THR A 97 19.22 -2.79 5.51
N ARG A 98 18.41 -1.76 5.71
CA ARG A 98 17.12 -1.88 6.40
C ARG A 98 16.08 -2.44 5.46
N VAL A 99 15.32 -3.43 5.95
CA VAL A 99 14.26 -4.11 5.20
C VAL A 99 12.90 -3.68 5.72
N TYR A 100 12.04 -3.17 4.82
CA TYR A 100 10.69 -2.74 5.19
C TYR A 100 9.74 -2.70 3.98
N MET A 101 8.45 -2.66 4.28
CA MET A 101 7.39 -2.45 3.29
C MET A 101 6.58 -1.22 3.67
N ARG A 102 6.10 -0.50 2.65
CA ARG A 102 5.14 0.59 2.80
C ARG A 102 4.04 0.47 1.78
N ALA A 103 2.89 1.01 2.10
CA ALA A 103 1.78 1.06 1.15
C ALA A 103 1.00 2.35 1.35
N THR A 104 0.44 2.85 0.26
CA THR A 104 -0.59 3.87 0.23
C THR A 104 -1.90 3.24 -0.23
N GLY A 105 -3.02 3.89 -0.03
CA GLY A 105 -4.30 3.44 -0.55
C GLY A 105 -5.47 4.15 0.10
N ASN A 106 -6.53 4.21 -0.67
CA ASN A 106 -7.83 4.73 -0.25
C ASN A 106 -8.81 3.58 0.01
N PRO A 107 -9.87 3.79 0.79
CA PRO A 107 -10.96 2.81 0.90
C PRO A 107 -11.55 2.47 -0.46
N GLY A 108 -11.91 1.20 -0.68
CA GLY A 108 -12.46 0.70 -1.94
C GLY A 108 -11.56 -0.33 -2.62
N GLY A 109 -11.99 -0.83 -3.78
CA GLY A 109 -11.25 -1.85 -4.53
C GLY A 109 -11.37 -3.27 -3.97
N ILE A 110 -10.81 -4.22 -4.73
CA ILE A 110 -10.92 -5.66 -4.45
C ILE A 110 -10.24 -6.06 -3.12
N GLY A 111 -9.23 -5.32 -2.71
CA GLY A 111 -8.46 -5.57 -1.49
C GLY A 111 -8.98 -4.83 -0.26
N HIS A 112 -10.05 -4.04 -0.38
CA HIS A 112 -10.54 -3.22 0.73
C HIS A 112 -10.69 -3.99 2.04
N GLY A 113 -11.38 -5.13 2.01
CA GLY A 113 -11.68 -5.91 3.21
C GLY A 113 -10.41 -6.34 3.95
N TRP A 114 -9.50 -7.01 3.26
CA TRP A 114 -8.29 -7.50 3.91
C TRP A 114 -7.33 -6.37 4.38
N VAL A 115 -7.30 -5.23 3.66
CA VAL A 115 -6.51 -4.06 4.08
C VAL A 115 -7.11 -3.47 5.35
N LYS A 116 -8.44 -3.29 5.39
CA LYS A 116 -9.16 -2.81 6.56
C LYS A 116 -8.91 -3.71 7.77
N ASP A 117 -9.13 -5.03 7.65
CA ASP A 117 -8.94 -5.98 8.74
C ASP A 117 -7.51 -6.03 9.24
N ARG A 118 -6.56 -5.91 8.31
CA ARG A 118 -5.14 -6.02 8.66
C ARG A 118 -4.57 -4.77 9.30
N PHE A 119 -4.98 -3.59 8.86
CA PHE A 119 -4.32 -2.34 9.22
C PHE A 119 -5.21 -1.38 10.00
N VAL A 120 -6.49 -1.29 9.65
CA VAL A 120 -7.37 -0.23 10.14
C VAL A 120 -8.09 -0.63 11.42
N THR A 121 -8.73 -1.82 11.43
CA THR A 121 -9.58 -2.25 12.57
C THR A 121 -8.82 -2.95 13.69
N VAL A 122 -7.58 -3.36 13.42
CA VAL A 122 -6.78 -4.17 14.35
C VAL A 122 -6.28 -3.38 15.58
N ALA A 123 -6.13 -2.07 15.45
CA ALA A 123 -5.72 -1.17 16.52
C ALA A 123 -6.11 0.27 16.18
N PRO A 124 -6.16 1.19 17.16
CA PRO A 124 -6.33 2.61 16.90
C PRO A 124 -5.27 3.13 15.91
N PRO A 125 -5.59 4.14 15.09
CA PRO A 125 -4.63 4.79 14.22
C PRO A 125 -3.34 5.19 14.95
N MET A 126 -2.21 5.19 14.25
CA MET A 126 -0.87 5.52 14.78
C MET A 126 -0.35 4.56 15.85
N THR A 127 -1.08 3.47 16.16
CA THR A 127 -0.67 2.47 17.16
C THR A 127 0.05 1.30 16.47
N PRO A 128 1.34 1.04 16.80
CA PRO A 128 2.05 -0.10 16.24
C PRO A 128 1.49 -1.44 16.72
N VAL A 129 1.09 -2.28 15.76
CA VAL A 129 0.64 -3.65 16.03
C VAL A 129 1.83 -4.60 15.91
N LYS A 130 2.15 -5.31 16.98
CA LYS A 130 3.22 -6.31 17.03
C LYS A 130 2.63 -7.71 16.80
N LYS A 131 3.21 -8.46 15.87
CA LYS A 131 2.93 -9.88 15.70
C LYS A 131 4.16 -10.68 16.09
N LYS A 132 4.02 -11.51 17.12
CA LYS A 132 5.02 -12.48 17.54
C LYS A 132 5.09 -13.64 16.53
N LEU A 133 6.26 -14.02 16.15
CA LEU A 133 6.55 -15.18 15.31
C LEU A 133 7.63 -16.02 15.98
N LEU A 134 7.50 -17.34 15.89
CA LEU A 134 8.50 -18.29 16.37
C LEU A 134 9.30 -18.79 15.17
N LEU A 135 10.60 -18.54 15.16
CA LEU A 135 11.49 -19.02 14.10
C LEU A 135 12.25 -20.24 14.61
N PRO A 136 12.12 -21.41 13.94
CA PRO A 136 12.96 -22.57 14.23
C PRO A 136 14.43 -22.22 14.02
N GLN A 137 15.28 -22.67 14.92
CA GLN A 137 16.73 -22.55 14.83
C GLN A 137 17.35 -23.90 14.44
N PRO A 138 18.56 -23.90 13.85
CA PRO A 138 19.25 -25.14 13.47
C PRO A 138 19.53 -26.11 14.65
N ASP A 139 19.61 -25.60 15.87
CA ASP A 139 19.81 -26.37 17.09
C ASP A 139 18.51 -26.98 17.68
N GLY A 140 17.39 -26.84 16.96
CA GLY A 140 16.06 -27.30 17.38
C GLY A 140 15.34 -26.34 18.33
N SER A 141 15.99 -25.26 18.78
CA SER A 141 15.32 -24.23 19.58
C SER A 141 14.43 -23.32 18.72
N THR A 142 13.63 -22.48 19.36
CA THR A 142 12.84 -21.45 18.68
C THR A 142 13.23 -20.06 19.15
N LYS A 143 13.42 -19.15 18.21
CA LYS A 143 13.67 -17.74 18.47
C LYS A 143 12.40 -16.93 18.27
N GLU A 144 12.05 -16.13 19.27
CA GLU A 144 10.96 -15.17 19.14
C GLU A 144 11.41 -13.97 18.30
N VAL A 145 10.65 -13.63 17.28
CA VAL A 145 10.83 -12.42 16.48
C VAL A 145 9.52 -11.66 16.38
N TYR A 146 9.61 -10.36 16.20
CA TYR A 146 8.44 -9.51 16.10
C TYR A 146 8.40 -8.82 14.75
N ARG A 147 7.22 -8.81 14.15
CA ARG A 147 6.90 -7.98 12.98
C ARG A 147 5.95 -6.88 13.42
N HIS A 148 6.25 -5.68 12.97
CA HIS A 148 5.46 -4.50 13.30
C HIS A 148 4.73 -4.01 12.06
N ARG A 149 3.53 -3.51 12.26
CA ARG A 149 2.78 -2.75 11.25
C ARG A 149 2.07 -1.60 11.94
N ILE A 150 1.82 -0.53 11.21
CA ILE A 150 1.13 0.65 11.68
C ILE A 150 0.24 1.17 10.58
N PHE A 151 -0.95 1.65 10.94
CA PHE A 151 -1.81 2.43 10.08
C PHE A 151 -1.62 3.91 10.39
N VAL A 152 -1.28 4.68 9.36
CA VAL A 152 -1.15 6.13 9.41
C VAL A 152 -2.31 6.69 8.61
N PRO A 153 -3.36 7.24 9.25
CA PRO A 153 -4.45 7.87 8.53
C PRO A 153 -3.98 9.16 7.87
N ALA A 154 -4.56 9.50 6.74
CA ALA A 154 -4.41 10.78 6.09
C ALA A 154 -5.76 11.21 5.53
N LYS A 155 -6.14 12.44 5.76
CA LYS A 155 -7.31 13.10 5.17
C LYS A 155 -6.85 14.09 4.12
N LEU A 156 -7.75 14.42 3.22
CA LEU A 156 -7.45 15.46 2.22
C LEU A 156 -7.07 16.78 2.87
N THR A 157 -7.73 17.13 3.97
CA THR A 157 -7.47 18.34 4.75
C THR A 157 -6.09 18.41 5.39
N ASP A 158 -5.38 17.27 5.50
CA ASP A 158 -4.00 17.24 6.00
C ASP A 158 -2.99 17.74 4.94
N ASN A 159 -3.42 17.85 3.68
CA ASN A 159 -2.60 18.34 2.58
C ASN A 159 -2.85 19.83 2.34
N GLN A 160 -2.25 20.69 3.20
CA GLN A 160 -2.42 22.14 3.12
C GLN A 160 -2.05 22.70 1.75
N ALA A 161 -0.97 22.20 1.14
CA ALA A 161 -0.54 22.66 -0.18
C ALA A 161 -1.60 22.40 -1.27
N LEU A 162 -2.33 21.30 -1.19
CA LEU A 162 -3.43 21.00 -2.11
C LEU A 162 -4.63 21.91 -1.84
N MET A 163 -4.94 22.15 -0.58
CA MET A 163 -6.03 23.04 -0.17
C MET A 163 -5.80 24.46 -0.65
N ASP A 164 -4.57 24.97 -0.53
CA ASP A 164 -4.22 26.35 -0.91
C ASP A 164 -4.14 26.53 -2.43
N ASN A 165 -3.65 25.53 -3.17
CA ASN A 165 -3.39 25.64 -4.60
C ASN A 165 -4.52 25.12 -5.51
N SER A 166 -5.45 24.34 -4.97
CA SER A 166 -6.51 23.71 -5.77
C SER A 166 -7.83 23.61 -5.01
N PRO A 167 -8.46 24.73 -4.61
CA PRO A 167 -9.72 24.73 -3.88
C PRO A 167 -10.86 24.05 -4.68
N GLU A 168 -10.82 24.14 -6.02
CA GLU A 168 -11.77 23.49 -6.92
C GLU A 168 -11.73 21.97 -6.82
N TYR A 169 -10.60 21.39 -6.43
CA TYR A 169 -10.52 19.94 -6.23
C TYR A 169 -11.48 19.45 -5.14
N MET A 170 -11.65 20.23 -4.06
CA MET A 170 -12.64 19.95 -3.01
C MET A 170 -14.07 19.98 -3.55
N LEU A 171 -14.37 20.97 -4.40
CA LEU A 171 -15.70 21.06 -5.04
C LEU A 171 -15.98 19.87 -5.93
N ASN A 172 -14.99 19.46 -6.74
CA ASN A 172 -15.12 18.28 -7.59
C ASN A 172 -15.37 16.99 -6.78
N LEU A 173 -14.67 16.82 -5.66
CA LEU A 173 -14.91 15.68 -4.78
C LEU A 173 -16.28 15.75 -4.09
N ALA A 174 -16.76 16.95 -3.74
CA ALA A 174 -18.08 17.14 -3.14
C ALA A 174 -19.23 16.74 -4.11
N MET A 175 -18.99 16.78 -5.42
CA MET A 175 -19.95 16.37 -6.46
C MET A 175 -19.99 14.84 -6.65
N LEU A 176 -19.05 14.08 -6.09
CA LEU A 176 -19.06 12.62 -6.18
C LEU A 176 -20.24 12.01 -5.41
N PRO A 177 -20.66 10.79 -5.78
CA PRO A 177 -21.60 10.03 -4.96
C PRO A 177 -21.14 9.93 -3.51
N GLN A 178 -22.10 9.98 -2.58
CA GLN A 178 -21.81 10.07 -1.15
C GLN A 178 -20.74 9.07 -0.66
N LYS A 179 -20.81 7.82 -1.10
CA LYS A 179 -19.84 6.78 -0.69
C LYS A 179 -18.42 7.07 -1.14
N GLU A 180 -18.26 7.50 -2.38
CA GLU A 180 -16.94 7.84 -2.93
C GLU A 180 -16.38 9.08 -2.25
N ARG A 181 -17.24 10.05 -2.00
CA ARG A 181 -16.89 11.25 -1.25
C ARG A 181 -16.40 10.91 0.17
N GLU A 182 -17.16 10.14 0.94
CA GLU A 182 -16.76 9.70 2.29
C GLU A 182 -15.44 8.92 2.27
N ALA A 183 -15.24 8.06 1.28
CA ALA A 183 -14.00 7.31 1.13
C ALA A 183 -12.79 8.20 0.83
N LEU A 184 -12.94 9.18 -0.07
CA LEU A 184 -11.84 10.01 -0.55
C LEU A 184 -11.57 11.23 0.32
N LEU A 185 -12.61 11.91 0.84
CA LEU A 185 -12.46 13.09 1.70
C LEU A 185 -12.12 12.71 3.13
N ASP A 186 -12.88 11.77 3.69
CA ASP A 186 -12.83 11.45 5.11
C ASP A 186 -11.95 10.23 5.41
N GLY A 187 -11.50 9.51 4.37
CA GLY A 187 -10.79 8.25 4.55
C GLY A 187 -11.65 7.21 5.27
N ASN A 188 -12.97 7.21 5.03
CA ASN A 188 -13.91 6.35 5.73
C ASN A 188 -13.85 4.91 5.22
N TRP A 189 -13.26 4.03 6.01
CA TRP A 189 -13.13 2.60 5.70
C TRP A 189 -14.41 1.79 5.90
N ASP A 190 -15.47 2.40 6.41
CA ASP A 190 -16.80 1.77 6.53
C ASP A 190 -17.71 2.08 5.34
N SER A 191 -17.27 3.01 4.45
CA SER A 191 -18.01 3.41 3.26
C SER A 191 -17.18 3.11 2.02
N PHE A 192 -17.67 2.21 1.16
CA PHE A 192 -17.03 1.91 -0.14
C PHE A 192 -18.05 1.47 -1.19
N SER A 193 -17.75 1.70 -2.45
CA SER A 193 -18.56 1.20 -3.58
C SER A 193 -18.38 -0.30 -3.70
N GLY A 194 -19.50 -1.04 -3.71
CA GLY A 194 -19.51 -2.52 -3.75
C GLY A 194 -20.13 -3.19 -2.53
N GLN A 195 -20.62 -2.45 -1.55
CA GLN A 195 -21.49 -2.99 -0.51
C GLN A 195 -22.84 -3.40 -1.13
N VAL A 196 -23.16 -4.70 -1.06
CA VAL A 196 -24.39 -5.25 -1.63
C VAL A 196 -25.61 -4.87 -0.80
N PHE A 197 -25.49 -4.75 0.53
CA PHE A 197 -26.58 -4.47 1.46
C PHE A 197 -26.26 -3.28 2.37
N MET A 198 -26.56 -2.08 1.91
CA MET A 198 -26.37 -0.84 2.69
C MET A 198 -27.30 -0.75 3.90
N GLU A 199 -28.50 -1.28 3.74
CA GLU A 199 -29.53 -1.28 4.76
C GLU A 199 -29.05 -1.96 6.05
N TRP A 200 -28.25 -3.02 5.92
CA TRP A 200 -27.68 -3.74 7.07
C TRP A 200 -26.71 -2.87 7.90
N ARG A 201 -25.99 -1.98 7.22
CA ARG A 201 -25.12 -1.02 7.93
C ARG A 201 -25.94 0.10 8.60
N ASN A 202 -26.89 0.63 7.85
CA ASN A 202 -27.64 1.82 8.30
C ASN A 202 -28.67 1.47 9.39
N ASN A 203 -29.19 0.23 9.38
CA ASN A 203 -30.18 -0.24 10.34
C ASN A 203 -29.85 -1.66 10.84
N PRO A 204 -28.74 -1.84 11.54
CA PRO A 204 -28.27 -3.18 11.97
C PRO A 204 -29.28 -3.89 12.89
N ASP A 205 -30.09 -3.14 13.62
CA ASP A 205 -31.07 -3.72 14.55
C ASP A 205 -32.27 -4.38 13.86
N MET A 206 -32.57 -4.01 12.61
CA MET A 206 -33.64 -4.64 11.83
C MET A 206 -33.29 -6.07 11.39
N TYR A 207 -32.01 -6.42 11.36
CA TYR A 207 -31.52 -7.69 10.83
C TYR A 207 -30.90 -8.60 11.92
N LYS A 208 -31.01 -8.20 13.20
CA LYS A 208 -30.59 -9.06 14.33
C LYS A 208 -31.56 -10.22 14.46
N ILE A 209 -31.06 -11.44 14.33
CA ILE A 209 -31.81 -12.65 14.66
C ILE A 209 -32.04 -12.63 16.16
N ARG A 210 -33.29 -12.48 16.60
CA ARG A 210 -33.66 -12.68 18.00
C ARG A 210 -33.47 -14.17 18.31
N LYS A 211 -32.53 -14.50 19.17
CA LYS A 211 -32.47 -15.85 19.75
C LYS A 211 -33.74 -16.04 20.59
N HIS A 212 -34.59 -16.96 20.18
CA HIS A 212 -35.69 -17.46 20.98
C HIS A 212 -35.17 -18.41 22.05
#